data_c015de56661bd70539163d0b9de8572f
#
_entry.id   c015de56661bd70539163d0b9de8572f
#
_cell.length_a   1.000
_cell.length_b   1.000
_cell.length_c   1.000
_cell.angle_alpha   90.00
_cell.angle_beta   90.00
_cell.angle_gamma   90.00
#
_symmetry.space_group_name_H-M   'P 1'
#
loop_
_entity.id
_entity.type
_entity.pdbx_description
1 polymer ?
#
loop_
_entity_poly.entity_id
_entity_poly.type
_entity_poly.pdbx_seq_one_letter_code
_entity_poly.pdbx_strand_id
1 'polypeptide(L)'
;MLIQFLINGIISGSLIAIMAIGFWFVYRATNLFHIAHGAIYTASVYIFYTLYVTLGSNLYLSFPLSLISGALLGIAMYLAVYMSVEKKNASAGVKFISSLAIYIFVVNTVALIYGNETKILSEGLSDSLSFGNVILTRIQVYQFISFLILLILSYFFVQRTKSG
;
A
#
# COMPACT_ATOMS: atom_id res chain seq x y z
N MET A 1 -27.03 -13.66 6.29
CA MET A 1 -26.08 -13.78 5.15
C MET A 1 -25.87 -12.45 4.42
N LEU A 2 -26.90 -11.72 3.99
CA LEU A 2 -26.76 -10.46 3.22
C LEU A 2 -25.97 -9.39 3.96
N ILE A 3 -26.18 -9.20 5.26
CA ILE A 3 -25.47 -8.24 6.11
C ILE A 3 -23.96 -8.58 6.16
N GLN A 4 -23.59 -9.86 6.27
CA GLN A 4 -22.20 -10.29 6.26
C GLN A 4 -21.49 -9.95 4.94
N PHE A 5 -22.18 -10.17 3.80
CA PHE A 5 -21.63 -9.82 2.48
C PHE A 5 -21.43 -8.31 2.33
N LEU A 6 -22.38 -7.49 2.79
CA LEU A 6 -22.25 -6.03 2.76
C LEU A 6 -21.05 -5.55 3.60
N ILE A 7 -20.92 -6.06 4.81
CA ILE A 7 -19.80 -5.68 5.71
C ILE A 7 -18.47 -6.12 5.12
N ASN A 8 -18.35 -7.34 4.61
CA ASN A 8 -17.13 -7.80 3.95
C ASN A 8 -16.81 -6.96 2.71
N GLY A 9 -17.82 -6.55 1.94
CA GLY A 9 -17.66 -5.65 0.80
C GLY A 9 -17.14 -4.27 1.20
N ILE A 10 -17.67 -3.67 2.28
CA ILE A 10 -17.19 -2.38 2.82
C ILE A 10 -15.74 -2.49 3.29
N ILE A 11 -15.40 -3.56 4.00
CA ILE A 11 -14.04 -3.78 4.51
C ILE A 11 -13.05 -3.98 3.35
N SER A 12 -13.38 -4.83 2.38
CA SER A 12 -12.54 -5.02 1.19
C SER A 12 -12.43 -3.74 0.37
N GLY A 13 -13.52 -2.98 0.23
CA GLY A 13 -13.53 -1.68 -0.42
C GLY A 13 -12.65 -0.65 0.30
N SER A 14 -12.57 -0.71 1.63
CA SER A 14 -11.69 0.18 2.41
C SER A 14 -10.20 -0.02 2.11
N LEU A 15 -9.75 -1.26 1.83
CA LEU A 15 -8.37 -1.53 1.38
C LEU A 15 -8.08 -0.87 0.03
N ILE A 16 -8.98 -1.05 -0.91
CA ILE A 16 -8.85 -0.45 -2.25
C ILE A 16 -8.83 1.08 -2.13
N ALA A 17 -9.67 1.63 -1.26
CA ALA A 17 -9.73 3.07 -1.02
C ALA A 17 -8.44 3.64 -0.40
N ILE A 18 -7.79 2.93 0.53
CA ILE A 18 -6.48 3.33 1.08
C ILE A 18 -5.44 3.42 -0.04
N MET A 19 -5.37 2.42 -0.91
CA MET A 19 -4.44 2.43 -2.05
C MET A 19 -4.76 3.56 -3.03
N ALA A 20 -6.04 3.81 -3.31
CA ALA A 20 -6.49 4.89 -4.18
C ALA A 20 -6.15 6.28 -3.63
N ILE A 21 -6.28 6.50 -2.32
CA ILE A 21 -5.87 7.75 -1.65
C ILE A 21 -4.36 7.97 -1.82
N GLY A 22 -3.53 6.94 -1.58
CA GLY A 22 -2.08 7.02 -1.78
C GLY A 22 -1.72 7.36 -3.22
N PHE A 23 -2.34 6.66 -4.19
CA PHE A 23 -2.15 6.91 -5.61
C PHE A 23 -2.57 8.34 -6.00
N TRP A 24 -3.69 8.83 -5.48
CA TRP A 24 -4.18 10.18 -5.73
C TRP A 24 -3.19 11.24 -5.23
N PHE A 25 -2.60 11.09 -4.05
CA PHE A 25 -1.58 12.01 -3.54
C PHE A 25 -0.35 12.06 -4.45
N VAL A 26 0.15 10.91 -4.89
CA VAL A 26 1.30 10.85 -5.81
C VAL A 26 0.96 11.51 -7.14
N TYR A 27 -0.21 11.20 -7.71
CA TYR A 27 -0.66 11.79 -8.96
C TYR A 27 -0.80 13.32 -8.86
N ARG A 28 -1.40 13.81 -7.77
CA ARG A 28 -1.57 15.25 -7.56
C ARG A 28 -0.25 15.99 -7.39
N ALA A 29 0.74 15.37 -6.75
CA ALA A 29 2.06 15.97 -6.55
C ALA A 29 2.92 15.97 -7.82
N THR A 30 2.81 14.94 -8.65
CA THR A 30 3.75 14.70 -9.77
C THR A 30 3.12 14.86 -11.15
N ASN A 31 1.79 14.90 -11.25
CA ASN A 31 1.04 14.77 -12.51
C ASN A 31 1.44 13.51 -13.33
N LEU A 32 1.96 12.48 -12.65
CA LEU A 32 2.38 11.23 -13.26
C LEU A 32 1.44 10.10 -12.87
N PHE A 33 1.00 9.34 -13.86
CA PHE A 33 0.27 8.11 -13.61
C PHE A 33 1.25 7.03 -13.14
N HIS A 34 1.45 6.96 -11.81
CA HIS A 34 2.51 6.19 -11.17
C HIS A 34 2.08 4.76 -10.85
N ILE A 35 2.07 3.86 -11.85
CA ILE A 35 1.72 2.44 -11.66
C ILE A 35 2.66 1.74 -10.66
N ALA A 36 3.93 2.13 -10.62
CA ALA A 36 4.92 1.58 -9.68
C ALA A 36 4.54 1.75 -8.20
N HIS A 37 3.54 2.62 -7.88
CA HIS A 37 2.99 2.74 -6.52
C HIS A 37 2.49 1.40 -5.97
N GLY A 38 1.81 0.60 -6.79
CA GLY A 38 1.36 -0.74 -6.41
C GLY A 38 2.53 -1.69 -6.11
N ALA A 39 3.64 -1.58 -6.83
CA ALA A 39 4.84 -2.38 -6.58
C ALA A 39 5.54 -1.99 -5.28
N ILE A 40 5.60 -0.69 -4.95
CA ILE A 40 6.14 -0.19 -3.67
C ILE A 40 5.31 -0.74 -2.51
N TYR A 41 3.98 -0.70 -2.63
CA TYR A 41 3.08 -1.27 -1.65
C TYR A 41 3.37 -2.77 -1.45
N THR A 42 3.42 -3.54 -2.54
CA THR A 42 3.72 -4.98 -2.49
C THR A 42 5.07 -5.24 -1.81
N ALA A 43 6.13 -4.56 -2.22
CA ALA A 43 7.45 -4.72 -1.62
C ALA A 43 7.45 -4.40 -0.12
N SER A 44 6.76 -3.33 0.30
CA SER A 44 6.63 -2.96 1.72
C SER A 44 5.92 -4.03 2.55
N VAL A 45 4.87 -4.65 2.01
CA VAL A 45 4.15 -5.75 2.67
C VAL A 45 5.05 -6.99 2.83
N TYR A 46 5.87 -7.32 1.82
CA TYR A 46 6.82 -8.42 1.93
C TYR A 46 7.97 -8.13 2.90
N ILE A 47 8.43 -6.89 2.98
CA ILE A 47 9.38 -6.46 4.02
C ILE A 47 8.76 -6.60 5.41
N PHE A 48 7.51 -6.18 5.58
CA PHE A 48 6.77 -6.40 6.82
C PHE A 48 6.69 -7.88 7.18
N TYR A 49 6.35 -8.74 6.21
CA TYR A 49 6.31 -10.19 6.38
C TYR A 49 7.66 -10.74 6.86
N THR A 50 8.76 -10.32 6.25
CA THR A 50 10.10 -10.74 6.65
C THR A 50 10.43 -10.32 8.08
N LEU A 51 10.15 -9.06 8.44
CA LEU A 51 10.43 -8.55 9.78
C LEU A 51 9.58 -9.26 10.84
N TYR A 52 8.28 -9.39 10.58
CA TYR A 52 7.33 -9.91 11.56
C TYR A 52 7.36 -11.44 11.66
N VAL A 53 7.30 -12.14 10.52
CA VAL A 53 7.18 -13.61 10.48
C VAL A 53 8.55 -14.29 10.47
N THR A 54 9.46 -13.86 9.60
CA THR A 54 10.74 -14.56 9.43
C THR A 54 11.73 -14.23 10.54
N LEU A 55 11.81 -12.94 10.94
CA LEU A 55 12.71 -12.49 12.00
C LEU A 55 12.06 -12.49 13.40
N GLY A 56 10.75 -12.77 13.50
CA GLY A 56 10.03 -12.80 14.77
C GLY A 56 9.97 -11.46 15.51
N SER A 57 10.11 -10.34 14.79
CA SER A 57 10.13 -9.01 15.40
C SER A 57 8.75 -8.61 15.89
N ASN A 58 8.70 -7.68 16.86
CA ASN A 58 7.43 -7.17 17.38
C ASN A 58 6.66 -6.39 16.30
N LEU A 59 5.34 -6.55 16.28
CA LEU A 59 4.41 -5.84 15.38
C LEU A 59 4.64 -4.32 15.38
N TYR A 60 4.83 -3.72 16.58
CA TYR A 60 5.04 -2.29 16.75
C TYR A 60 6.35 -1.76 16.12
N LEU A 61 7.32 -2.64 15.92
CA LEU A 61 8.58 -2.32 15.27
C LEU A 61 8.52 -2.63 13.78
N SER A 62 7.95 -3.77 13.40
CA SER A 62 7.87 -4.25 12.01
C SER A 62 7.04 -3.30 11.14
N PHE A 63 5.92 -2.80 11.68
CA PHE A 63 5.03 -1.91 10.94
C PHE A 63 5.67 -0.57 10.53
N PRO A 64 6.24 0.24 11.45
CA PRO A 64 6.89 1.49 11.04
C PRO A 64 8.13 1.26 10.17
N LEU A 65 8.91 0.19 10.42
CA LEU A 65 10.07 -0.13 9.57
C LEU A 65 9.65 -0.47 8.14
N SER A 66 8.55 -1.19 7.94
CA SER A 66 8.03 -1.48 6.60
C SER A 66 7.54 -0.22 5.88
N LEU A 67 6.93 0.73 6.59
CA LEU A 67 6.53 2.02 6.02
C LEU A 67 7.75 2.85 5.61
N ILE A 68 8.76 2.92 6.47
CA ILE A 68 10.02 3.63 6.16
C ILE A 68 10.71 2.98 4.95
N SER A 69 10.77 1.66 4.89
CA SER A 69 11.36 0.95 3.73
C SER A 69 10.61 1.23 2.44
N GLY A 70 9.28 1.29 2.48
CA GLY A 70 8.45 1.68 1.33
C GLY A 70 8.73 3.12 0.87
N ALA A 71 8.86 4.05 1.80
CA ALA A 71 9.24 5.43 1.49
C ALA A 71 10.64 5.51 0.88
N LEU A 72 11.62 4.80 1.43
CA LEU A 72 12.98 4.72 0.88
C LEU A 72 13.02 4.11 -0.52
N LEU A 73 12.24 3.04 -0.76
CA LEU A 73 12.08 2.46 -2.09
C LEU A 73 11.49 3.46 -3.08
N GLY A 74 10.47 4.21 -2.69
CA GLY A 74 9.89 5.27 -3.51
C GLY A 74 10.91 6.35 -3.88
N ILE A 75 11.69 6.81 -2.90
CA ILE A 75 12.78 7.77 -3.12
C ILE A 75 13.85 7.19 -4.05
N ALA A 76 14.28 5.96 -3.82
CA ALA A 76 15.28 5.30 -4.66
C ALA A 76 14.81 5.18 -6.11
N MET A 77 13.55 4.82 -6.34
CA MET A 77 12.97 4.75 -7.69
C MET A 77 12.89 6.13 -8.35
N TYR A 78 12.53 7.16 -7.58
CA TYR A 78 12.53 8.52 -8.09
C TYR A 78 13.92 8.95 -8.55
N LEU A 79 14.93 8.78 -7.71
CA LEU A 79 16.30 9.17 -8.00
C LEU A 79 16.90 8.35 -9.15
N ALA A 80 16.66 7.04 -9.20
CA ALA A 80 17.24 6.17 -10.21
C ALA A 80 16.62 6.35 -11.60
N VAL A 81 15.31 6.55 -11.69
CA VAL A 81 14.59 6.54 -12.96
C VAL A 81 13.92 7.88 -13.25
N TYR A 82 13.00 8.34 -12.39
CA TYR A 82 12.16 9.49 -12.72
C TYR A 82 12.93 10.80 -12.86
N MET A 83 13.94 11.03 -12.01
CA MET A 83 14.78 12.22 -12.11
C MET A 83 15.51 12.28 -13.46
N SER A 84 15.95 11.14 -14.00
CA SER A 84 16.61 11.07 -15.31
C SER A 84 15.63 11.31 -16.45
N VAL A 85 14.42 10.78 -16.33
CA VAL A 85 13.33 10.94 -17.32
C VAL A 85 12.83 12.39 -17.35
N GLU A 86 12.71 13.03 -16.19
CA GLU A 86 12.30 14.43 -16.05
C GLU A 86 13.36 15.39 -16.60
N LYS A 87 14.64 15.19 -16.29
CA LYS A 87 15.75 15.99 -16.82
C LYS A 87 15.81 16.00 -18.35
N LYS A 88 15.34 14.93 -18.99
CA LYS A 88 15.26 14.83 -20.46
C LYS A 88 13.98 15.40 -21.05
N ASN A 89 13.14 16.09 -20.25
CA ASN A 89 11.84 16.60 -20.66
C ASN A 89 10.98 15.54 -21.38
N ALA A 90 11.03 14.31 -20.90
CA ALA A 90 10.36 13.19 -21.54
C ALA A 90 8.82 13.37 -21.53
N SER A 91 8.17 12.90 -22.58
CA SER A 91 6.72 12.94 -22.71
C SER A 91 6.00 12.14 -21.61
N ALA A 92 4.73 12.43 -21.39
CA ALA A 92 3.90 11.71 -20.42
C ALA A 92 3.87 10.19 -20.70
N GLY A 93 3.89 9.79 -21.98
CA GLY A 93 3.95 8.40 -22.39
C GLY A 93 5.25 7.69 -21.96
N VAL A 94 6.40 8.36 -22.09
CA VAL A 94 7.69 7.80 -21.63
C VAL A 94 7.71 7.65 -20.10
N LYS A 95 7.18 8.63 -19.38
CA LYS A 95 7.06 8.56 -17.91
C LYS A 95 6.15 7.39 -17.48
N PHE A 96 5.03 7.19 -18.17
CA PHE A 96 4.11 6.08 -17.93
C PHE A 96 4.79 4.71 -18.18
N ILE A 97 5.48 4.54 -19.32
CA ILE A 97 6.20 3.32 -19.65
C ILE A 97 7.31 3.05 -18.62
N SER A 98 8.02 4.09 -18.19
CA SER A 98 9.03 3.98 -17.14
C SER A 98 8.43 3.47 -15.82
N SER A 99 7.25 3.97 -15.45
CA SER A 99 6.52 3.51 -14.27
C SER A 99 6.12 2.04 -14.37
N LEU A 100 5.64 1.62 -15.54
CA LEU A 100 5.29 0.22 -15.81
C LEU A 100 6.52 -0.70 -15.75
N ALA A 101 7.65 -0.26 -16.31
CA ALA A 101 8.90 -1.02 -16.26
C ALA A 101 9.38 -1.21 -14.80
N ILE A 102 9.32 -0.16 -13.97
CA ILE A 102 9.63 -0.25 -12.54
C ILE A 102 8.69 -1.24 -11.84
N TYR A 103 7.39 -1.15 -12.13
CA TYR A 103 6.39 -2.08 -11.58
C TYR A 103 6.76 -3.53 -11.87
N ILE A 104 7.00 -3.86 -13.14
CA ILE A 104 7.38 -5.21 -13.59
C ILE A 104 8.67 -5.66 -12.90
N PHE A 105 9.68 -4.80 -12.86
CA PHE A 105 10.96 -5.10 -12.22
C PHE A 105 10.80 -5.45 -10.75
N VAL A 106 10.09 -4.62 -9.98
CA VAL A 106 9.92 -4.81 -8.53
C VAL A 106 9.08 -6.04 -8.22
N VAL A 107 7.95 -6.24 -8.93
CA VAL A 107 7.08 -7.40 -8.69
C VAL A 107 7.83 -8.70 -8.99
N ASN A 108 8.60 -8.76 -10.08
CA ASN A 108 9.41 -9.93 -10.38
C ASN A 108 10.56 -10.13 -9.39
N THR A 109 11.18 -9.06 -8.89
CA THR A 109 12.19 -9.16 -7.84
C THR A 109 11.59 -9.73 -6.55
N VAL A 110 10.41 -9.28 -6.15
CA VAL A 110 9.68 -9.85 -5.01
C VAL A 110 9.36 -11.33 -5.25
N ALA A 111 8.88 -11.68 -6.43
CA ALA A 111 8.59 -13.08 -6.79
C ALA A 111 9.83 -13.98 -6.78
N LEU A 112 10.99 -13.46 -7.20
CA LEU A 112 12.27 -14.19 -7.15
C LEU A 112 12.73 -14.46 -5.70
N ILE A 113 12.51 -13.50 -4.79
CA ILE A 113 12.97 -13.60 -3.40
C ILE A 113 12.02 -14.47 -2.58
N TYR A 114 10.71 -14.28 -2.72
CA TYR A 114 9.69 -14.87 -1.86
C TYR A 114 8.92 -16.03 -2.51
N GLY A 115 9.10 -16.25 -3.81
CA GLY A 115 8.31 -17.20 -4.59
C GLY A 115 6.92 -16.64 -4.96
N ASN A 116 6.16 -17.43 -5.73
CA ASN A 116 4.79 -17.08 -6.17
C ASN A 116 3.70 -17.61 -5.24
N GLU A 117 4.08 -18.27 -4.15
CA GLU A 117 3.16 -18.83 -3.17
C GLU A 117 2.53 -17.73 -2.31
N THR A 118 1.25 -17.88 -2.00
CA THR A 118 0.55 -16.97 -1.08
C THR A 118 1.15 -17.06 0.32
N LYS A 119 1.62 -15.96 0.86
CA LYS A 119 2.12 -15.88 2.23
C LYS A 119 0.99 -15.49 3.18
N ILE A 120 0.83 -16.25 4.25
CA ILE A 120 -0.21 -16.04 5.26
C ILE A 120 0.44 -15.58 6.56
N LEU A 121 -0.10 -14.53 7.14
CA LEU A 121 0.24 -14.08 8.50
C LEU A 121 -0.58 -14.93 9.48
N SER A 122 -0.02 -16.05 9.96
CA SER A 122 -0.79 -17.11 10.60
C SER A 122 -1.04 -16.95 12.09
N GLU A 123 -0.45 -16.00 12.81
CA GLU A 123 -0.52 -16.01 14.27
C GLU A 123 -1.10 -14.73 14.87
N GLY A 124 -2.08 -14.88 15.76
CA GLY A 124 -2.57 -13.87 16.70
C GLY A 124 -3.54 -12.82 16.15
N LEU A 125 -3.69 -12.70 14.84
CA LEU A 125 -4.57 -11.70 14.20
C LEU A 125 -5.86 -12.32 13.64
N SER A 126 -6.00 -13.63 13.69
CA SER A 126 -7.15 -14.39 13.17
C SER A 126 -8.31 -14.54 14.15
N ASP A 127 -8.18 -14.01 15.38
CA ASP A 127 -9.27 -14.05 16.35
C ASP A 127 -10.52 -13.39 15.75
N SER A 128 -11.61 -14.14 15.72
CA SER A 128 -12.89 -13.66 15.22
C SER A 128 -13.71 -13.03 16.34
N LEU A 129 -14.24 -11.87 16.07
CA LEU A 129 -15.25 -11.20 16.90
C LEU A 129 -16.62 -11.50 16.30
N SER A 130 -17.49 -12.13 17.05
CA SER A 130 -18.88 -12.37 16.63
C SER A 130 -19.81 -11.32 17.24
N PHE A 131 -20.44 -10.54 16.40
CA PHE A 131 -21.49 -9.60 16.78
C PHE A 131 -22.82 -10.10 16.22
N GLY A 132 -23.55 -10.93 16.98
CA GLY A 132 -24.77 -11.54 16.52
C GLY A 132 -24.56 -12.43 15.28
N ASN A 133 -25.13 -12.04 14.14
CA ASN A 133 -25.02 -12.76 12.86
C ASN A 133 -23.81 -12.31 12.00
N VAL A 134 -22.92 -11.50 12.53
CA VAL A 134 -21.76 -10.96 11.82
C VAL A 134 -20.48 -11.45 12.48
N ILE A 135 -19.59 -12.03 11.68
CA ILE A 135 -18.28 -12.48 12.12
C ILE A 135 -17.23 -11.57 11.47
N LEU A 136 -16.41 -10.92 12.30
CA LEU A 136 -15.31 -10.06 11.86
C LEU A 136 -13.99 -10.54 12.45
N THR A 137 -12.91 -10.49 11.69
CA THR A 137 -11.58 -10.70 12.24
C THR A 137 -11.05 -9.40 12.86
N ARG A 138 -10.20 -9.49 13.87
CA ARG A 138 -9.54 -8.30 14.46
C ARG A 138 -8.80 -7.48 13.42
N ILE A 139 -8.15 -8.13 12.45
CA ILE A 139 -7.50 -7.46 11.32
C ILE A 139 -8.47 -6.58 10.54
N GLN A 140 -9.67 -7.09 10.23
CA GLN A 140 -10.68 -6.34 9.48
C GLN A 140 -11.11 -5.08 10.22
N VAL A 141 -11.24 -5.15 11.55
CA VAL A 141 -11.57 -3.97 12.37
C VAL A 141 -10.44 -2.94 12.34
N TYR A 142 -9.18 -3.35 12.56
CA TYR A 142 -8.03 -2.45 12.49
C TYR A 142 -7.86 -1.82 11.12
N GLN A 143 -8.08 -2.59 10.06
CA GLN A 143 -8.05 -2.13 8.68
C GLN A 143 -9.08 -1.02 8.44
N PHE A 144 -10.32 -1.22 8.88
CA PHE A 144 -11.38 -0.24 8.71
C PHE A 144 -11.12 1.04 9.53
N ILE A 145 -10.63 0.91 10.75
CA ILE A 145 -10.23 2.05 11.59
C ILE A 145 -9.08 2.82 10.92
N SER A 146 -8.07 2.13 10.40
CA SER A 146 -6.94 2.76 9.70
C SER A 146 -7.41 3.52 8.45
N PHE A 147 -8.37 2.96 7.71
CA PHE A 147 -8.99 3.63 6.57
C PHE A 147 -9.68 4.93 6.99
N LEU A 148 -10.49 4.92 8.05
CA LEU A 148 -11.18 6.11 8.53
C LEU A 148 -10.19 7.19 8.97
N ILE A 149 -9.13 6.83 9.69
CA ILE A 149 -8.08 7.75 10.11
C ILE A 149 -7.41 8.39 8.88
N LEU A 150 -7.00 7.58 7.90
CA LEU A 150 -6.36 8.07 6.68
C LEU A 150 -7.29 8.96 5.85
N LEU A 151 -8.57 8.63 5.78
CA LEU A 151 -9.57 9.41 5.08
C LEU A 151 -9.74 10.80 5.74
N ILE A 152 -9.83 10.84 7.07
CA ILE A 152 -9.93 12.09 7.83
C ILE A 152 -8.66 12.93 7.66
N LEU A 153 -7.47 12.32 7.81
CA LEU A 153 -6.19 13.01 7.63
C LEU A 153 -6.04 13.57 6.22
N SER A 154 -6.40 12.78 5.19
CA SER A 154 -6.34 13.23 3.80
C SER A 154 -7.30 14.39 3.53
N TYR A 155 -8.50 14.36 4.10
CA TYR A 155 -9.46 15.46 4.00
C TYR A 155 -8.92 16.76 4.60
N PHE A 156 -8.38 16.71 5.84
CA PHE A 156 -7.78 17.89 6.47
C PHE A 156 -6.53 18.37 5.73
N PHE A 157 -5.71 17.47 5.21
CA PHE A 157 -4.54 17.82 4.43
C PHE A 157 -4.93 18.58 3.16
N VAL A 158 -5.93 18.10 2.43
CA VAL A 158 -6.43 18.75 1.21
C VAL A 158 -7.01 20.13 1.50
N GLN A 159 -7.77 20.28 2.58
CA GLN A 159 -8.35 21.57 2.94
C GLN A 159 -7.30 22.61 3.37
N ARG A 160 -6.25 22.18 4.07
CA ARG A 160 -5.19 23.08 4.54
C ARG A 160 -4.15 23.39 3.46
N THR A 161 -3.92 22.50 2.54
CA THR A 161 -3.02 22.73 1.42
C THR A 161 -3.83 23.47 0.35
N LYS A 162 -3.66 24.79 0.25
CA LYS A 162 -4.25 25.64 -0.78
C LYS A 162 -3.70 25.25 -2.16
N SER A 163 -4.00 24.07 -2.62
CA SER A 163 -3.78 23.58 -3.97
C SER A 163 -5.14 23.54 -4.66
N GLY A 164 -5.75 24.71 -4.77
CA GLY A 164 -6.81 24.94 -5.71
C GLY A 164 -6.21 25.22 -7.06
#